data_b39fa3cb29e9ec539a6f5563ab283d75
#
_entry.id   b39fa3cb29e9ec539a6f5563ab283d75
#
_cell.length_a   1.000
_cell.length_b   1.000
_cell.length_c   1.000
_cell.angle_alpha   90.00
_cell.angle_beta   90.00
_cell.angle_gamma   90.00
#
_symmetry.space_group_name_H-M   'P 1'
#
loop_
_entity.id
_entity.type
_entity.pdbx_description
1 polymer ?
#
loop_
_entity_poly.entity_id
_entity_poly.type
_entity_poly.pdbx_seq_one_letter_code
_entity_poly.pdbx_strand_id
1 'polypeptide(L)'
;MTDKKPKNVFKQGAISSEFIGESIAKHQTKTSIGAHNIFLGQVRTDVIEGKTVTAIEYTAYEDMANAKFDAIREAAFEKFELTCMHIYHSLGIVKAGEICLFVFVSSPRRKVVFKALEYIVEAIKAEVPVFGREIFEDETHVWKKNT
;
A
#
# COMPACT_ATOMS: atom_id res chain seq x y z
N MET A 1 -7.69 -5.33 28.96
CA MET A 1 -6.84 -5.17 27.79
C MET A 1 -7.18 -6.24 26.77
N THR A 2 -7.61 -5.83 25.63
CA THR A 2 -7.98 -6.75 24.57
C THR A 2 -6.81 -6.89 23.59
N ASP A 3 -6.36 -8.12 23.41
CA ASP A 3 -5.40 -8.44 22.36
C ASP A 3 -6.11 -8.31 21.02
N LYS A 4 -6.11 -7.09 20.52
CA LYS A 4 -6.72 -6.82 19.23
C LYS A 4 -5.80 -7.34 18.15
N LYS A 5 -6.28 -8.28 17.35
CA LYS A 5 -5.57 -8.73 16.16
C LYS A 5 -5.36 -7.55 15.21
N PRO A 6 -4.16 -7.36 14.65
CA PRO A 6 -3.96 -6.38 13.59
C PRO A 6 -4.91 -6.63 12.43
N LYS A 7 -5.36 -5.55 11.81
CA LYS A 7 -6.20 -5.65 10.61
C LYS A 7 -5.42 -6.34 9.50
N ASN A 8 -6.07 -7.22 8.76
CA ASN A 8 -5.48 -7.80 7.56
C ASN A 8 -5.56 -6.77 6.43
N VAL A 9 -4.41 -6.26 5.98
CA VAL A 9 -4.34 -5.26 4.92
C VAL A 9 -4.25 -5.89 3.52
N PHE A 10 -4.06 -7.20 3.44
CA PHE A 10 -3.80 -7.86 2.16
C PHE A 10 -5.06 -8.15 1.37
N LYS A 11 -4.94 -7.99 0.06
CA LYS A 11 -5.96 -8.34 -0.92
C LYS A 11 -5.34 -9.23 -1.98
N GLN A 12 -6.08 -10.23 -2.43
CA GLN A 12 -5.62 -11.11 -3.52
C GLN A 12 -5.74 -10.38 -4.86
N GLY A 13 -4.65 -10.37 -5.60
CA GLY A 13 -4.60 -9.75 -6.92
C GLY A 13 -4.55 -8.22 -6.85
N ALA A 14 -4.82 -7.60 -7.98
CA ALA A 14 -4.77 -6.15 -8.10
C ALA A 14 -5.84 -5.45 -7.25
N ILE A 15 -5.51 -4.24 -6.81
CA ILE A 15 -6.48 -3.38 -6.13
C ILE A 15 -7.23 -2.61 -7.21
N SER A 16 -8.56 -2.77 -7.26
CA SER A 16 -9.37 -2.19 -8.32
C SER A 16 -9.63 -0.70 -8.13
N SER A 17 -9.80 0.03 -9.22
CA SER A 17 -10.18 1.43 -9.19
C SER A 17 -11.56 1.63 -8.54
N GLU A 18 -12.44 0.65 -8.67
CA GLU A 18 -13.76 0.66 -8.03
C GLU A 18 -13.64 0.64 -6.51
N PHE A 19 -12.77 -0.22 -5.97
CA PHE A 19 -12.52 -0.28 -4.54
C PHE A 19 -11.95 1.05 -4.02
N ILE A 20 -11.02 1.64 -4.76
CA ILE A 20 -10.42 2.93 -4.41
C ILE A 20 -11.50 4.02 -4.40
N GLY A 21 -12.33 4.06 -5.43
CA GLY A 21 -13.44 5.02 -5.52
C GLY A 21 -14.44 4.88 -4.39
N GLU A 22 -14.79 3.66 -4.04
CA GLU A 22 -15.69 3.38 -2.91
C GLU A 22 -15.10 3.85 -1.59
N SER A 23 -13.78 3.67 -1.40
CA SER A 23 -13.08 4.14 -0.21
C SER A 23 -13.16 5.66 -0.08
N ILE A 24 -12.97 6.38 -1.20
CA ILE A 24 -13.11 7.83 -1.24
C ILE A 24 -14.55 8.22 -0.87
N ALA A 25 -15.53 7.59 -1.49
CA ALA A 25 -16.95 7.90 -1.25
C ALA A 25 -17.34 7.73 0.22
N LYS A 26 -16.87 6.66 0.87
CA LYS A 26 -17.13 6.43 2.28
C LYS A 26 -16.58 7.54 3.18
N HIS A 27 -15.41 8.09 2.82
CA HIS A 27 -14.77 9.12 3.63
C HIS A 27 -15.36 10.52 3.38
N GLN A 28 -16.07 10.73 2.28
CA GLN A 28 -16.75 11.99 2.00
C GLN A 28 -17.90 12.27 2.99
N THR A 29 -18.37 11.25 3.69
CA THR A 29 -19.39 11.42 4.73
C THR A 29 -18.85 12.09 6.00
N LYS A 30 -17.54 12.11 6.18
CA LYS A 30 -16.89 12.75 7.34
C LYS A 30 -16.56 14.20 7.00
N THR A 31 -17.49 15.08 7.31
CA THR A 31 -17.45 16.47 6.85
C THR A 31 -16.42 17.36 7.58
N SER A 32 -15.75 16.83 8.59
CA SER A 32 -14.63 17.54 9.26
C SER A 32 -13.30 17.40 8.52
N ILE A 33 -13.23 16.48 7.54
CA ILE A 33 -12.03 16.30 6.72
C ILE A 33 -11.93 17.43 5.71
N GLY A 34 -10.76 18.07 5.66
CA GLY A 34 -10.46 19.12 4.68
C GLY A 34 -9.60 18.63 3.53
N ALA A 35 -8.85 17.52 3.72
CA ALA A 35 -7.94 17.02 2.70
C ALA A 35 -7.78 15.51 2.78
N HIS A 36 -7.68 14.89 1.61
CA HIS A 36 -7.28 13.50 1.44
C HIS A 36 -5.98 13.46 0.65
N ASN A 37 -5.18 12.45 0.89
CA ASN A 37 -4.01 12.17 0.06
C ASN A 37 -3.91 10.67 -0.15
N ILE A 38 -3.64 10.27 -1.38
CA ILE A 38 -3.63 8.86 -1.79
C ILE A 38 -2.32 8.56 -2.49
N PHE A 39 -1.68 7.48 -2.08
CA PHE A 39 -0.59 6.88 -2.84
C PHE A 39 -1.08 5.60 -3.49
N LEU A 40 -0.84 5.46 -4.78
CA LEU A 40 -1.13 4.25 -5.53
C LEU A 40 0.16 3.72 -6.12
N GLY A 41 0.59 2.56 -5.64
CA GLY A 41 1.73 1.85 -6.23
C GLY A 41 1.24 1.02 -7.41
N GLN A 42 1.90 1.16 -8.54
CA GLN A 42 1.54 0.47 -9.78
C GLN A 42 2.71 -0.37 -10.28
N VAL A 43 2.42 -1.52 -10.84
CA VAL A 43 3.45 -2.39 -11.43
C VAL A 43 3.88 -1.83 -12.78
N ARG A 44 5.19 -1.60 -12.93
CA ARG A 44 5.80 -1.03 -14.16
C ARG A 44 6.31 -2.13 -15.08
N THR A 45 6.33 -1.84 -16.39
CA THR A 45 7.00 -2.67 -17.40
C THR A 45 8.49 -2.33 -17.46
N ASP A 46 9.23 -2.68 -16.42
CA ASP A 46 10.67 -2.46 -16.39
C ASP A 46 11.37 -3.43 -17.36
N VAL A 47 12.49 -3.01 -17.93
CA VAL A 47 13.35 -3.88 -18.73
C VAL A 47 14.62 -4.15 -17.93
N ILE A 48 14.86 -5.42 -17.64
CA ILE A 48 16.01 -5.86 -16.86
C ILE A 48 16.76 -6.89 -17.69
N GLU A 49 18.02 -6.56 -18.05
CA GLU A 49 18.87 -7.41 -18.89
C GLU A 49 18.18 -7.87 -20.18
N GLY A 50 17.48 -6.94 -20.84
CA GLY A 50 16.78 -7.18 -22.10
C GLY A 50 15.44 -7.87 -21.97
N LYS A 51 14.99 -8.19 -20.76
CA LYS A 51 13.70 -8.84 -20.50
C LYS A 51 12.69 -7.85 -19.93
N THR A 52 11.48 -7.87 -20.46
CA THR A 52 10.41 -6.99 -20.00
C THR A 52 9.60 -7.63 -18.88
N VAL A 53 9.42 -6.89 -17.80
CA VAL A 53 8.55 -7.31 -16.68
C VAL A 53 7.09 -7.22 -17.13
N THR A 54 6.33 -8.31 -16.97
CA THR A 54 4.92 -8.36 -17.30
C THR A 54 4.02 -8.41 -16.07
N ALA A 55 4.58 -8.82 -14.93
CA ALA A 55 3.85 -8.93 -13.67
C ALA A 55 4.81 -9.00 -12.50
N ILE A 56 4.28 -8.79 -11.32
CA ILE A 56 4.98 -9.07 -10.06
C ILE A 56 4.10 -10.00 -9.25
N GLU A 57 4.70 -11.04 -8.68
CA GLU A 57 4.01 -11.90 -7.73
C GLU A 57 4.43 -11.51 -6.32
N TYR A 58 3.47 -11.07 -5.52
CA TYR A 58 3.72 -10.64 -4.15
C TYR A 58 3.45 -11.75 -3.16
N THR A 59 4.39 -11.94 -2.25
CA THR A 59 4.25 -12.84 -1.10
C THR A 59 4.66 -12.08 0.16
N ALA A 60 4.21 -12.56 1.32
CA ALA A 60 4.50 -11.90 2.58
C ALA A 60 4.51 -12.89 3.72
N TYR A 61 5.25 -12.55 4.77
CA TYR A 61 5.03 -13.16 6.08
C TYR A 61 3.84 -12.42 6.69
N GLU A 62 2.63 -12.90 6.40
CA GLU A 62 1.39 -12.13 6.59
C GLU A 62 1.15 -11.64 8.01
N ASP A 63 1.31 -12.50 9.01
CA ASP A 63 1.10 -12.09 10.41
C ASP A 63 2.11 -11.02 10.84
N MET A 64 3.38 -11.23 10.50
CA MET A 64 4.44 -10.27 10.81
C MET A 64 4.23 -8.96 10.04
N ALA A 65 3.83 -9.04 8.77
CA ALA A 65 3.57 -7.88 7.94
C ALA A 65 2.39 -7.06 8.49
N ASN A 66 1.29 -7.73 8.83
CA ASN A 66 0.12 -7.04 9.39
C ASN A 66 0.44 -6.36 10.71
N ALA A 67 1.26 -6.99 11.56
CA ALA A 67 1.73 -6.36 12.80
C ALA A 67 2.56 -5.11 12.52
N LYS A 68 3.41 -5.14 11.49
CA LYS A 68 4.21 -3.97 11.09
C LYS A 68 3.34 -2.86 10.50
N PHE A 69 2.37 -3.20 9.67
CA PHE A 69 1.42 -2.21 9.15
C PHE A 69 0.67 -1.53 10.28
N ASP A 70 0.24 -2.30 11.27
CA ASP A 70 -0.45 -1.76 12.44
C ASP A 70 0.45 -0.82 13.24
N ALA A 71 1.72 -1.20 13.46
CA ALA A 71 2.69 -0.34 14.16
C ALA A 71 2.94 0.97 13.40
N ILE A 72 3.03 0.92 12.08
CA ILE A 72 3.18 2.12 11.24
C ILE A 72 1.96 3.01 11.37
N ARG A 73 0.77 2.42 11.36
CA ARG A 73 -0.50 3.14 11.54
C ARG A 73 -0.54 3.86 12.88
N GLU A 74 -0.20 3.16 13.96
CA GLU A 74 -0.17 3.72 15.32
C GLU A 74 0.81 4.89 15.40
N ALA A 75 2.02 4.70 14.87
CA ALA A 75 3.05 5.75 14.87
C ALA A 75 2.60 6.99 14.06
N ALA A 76 1.91 6.77 12.95
CA ALA A 76 1.42 7.87 12.12
C ALA A 76 0.34 8.68 12.84
N PHE A 77 -0.58 8.02 13.55
CA PHE A 77 -1.60 8.70 14.34
C PHE A 77 -1.01 9.48 15.52
N GLU A 78 0.06 8.99 16.11
CA GLU A 78 0.76 9.73 17.18
C GLU A 78 1.50 10.95 16.64
N LYS A 79 2.08 10.82 15.45
CA LYS A 79 2.96 11.83 14.87
C LYS A 79 2.19 12.94 14.14
N PHE A 80 1.05 12.61 13.55
CA PHE A 80 0.27 13.52 12.71
C PHE A 80 -1.19 13.57 13.14
N GLU A 81 -1.80 14.74 12.96
CA GLU A 81 -3.24 14.92 13.21
C GLU A 81 -4.05 14.33 12.06
N LEU A 82 -4.23 13.03 12.09
CA LEU A 82 -4.99 12.31 11.06
C LEU A 82 -6.41 12.01 11.52
N THR A 83 -7.36 12.13 10.61
CA THR A 83 -8.73 11.67 10.83
C THR A 83 -8.86 10.21 10.49
N CYS A 84 -8.26 9.80 9.36
CA CYS A 84 -8.31 8.43 8.87
C CYS A 84 -6.99 8.05 8.21
N MET A 85 -6.69 6.75 8.29
CA MET A 85 -5.58 6.16 7.55
C MET A 85 -5.91 4.72 7.20
N HIS A 86 -5.74 4.36 5.94
CA HIS A 86 -5.98 3.01 5.45
C HIS A 86 -4.84 2.56 4.56
N ILE A 87 -4.45 1.30 4.69
CA ILE A 87 -3.41 0.68 3.87
C ILE A 87 -3.96 -0.63 3.32
N TYR A 88 -3.77 -0.86 2.02
CA TYR A 88 -4.08 -2.13 1.37
C TYR A 88 -2.92 -2.51 0.47
N HIS A 89 -2.51 -3.77 0.54
CA HIS A 89 -1.42 -4.30 -0.27
C HIS A 89 -1.86 -5.59 -0.96
N SER A 90 -1.45 -5.78 -2.22
CA SER A 90 -1.75 -6.99 -2.97
C SER A 90 -0.92 -8.18 -2.52
N LEU A 91 -1.50 -9.36 -2.61
CA LEU A 91 -0.80 -10.64 -2.62
C LEU A 91 -1.13 -11.35 -3.94
N GLY A 92 -0.25 -12.23 -4.38
CA GLY A 92 -0.42 -12.93 -5.64
C GLY A 92 0.05 -12.10 -6.81
N ILE A 93 -0.45 -12.42 -7.99
CA ILE A 93 0.03 -11.83 -9.24
C ILE A 93 -0.68 -10.52 -9.53
N VAL A 94 0.11 -9.47 -9.75
CA VAL A 94 -0.37 -8.15 -10.20
C VAL A 94 0.33 -7.85 -11.52
N LYS A 95 -0.45 -7.62 -12.56
CA LYS A 95 0.10 -7.38 -13.90
C LYS A 95 0.59 -5.95 -14.05
N ALA A 96 1.50 -5.75 -15.00
CA ALA A 96 1.96 -4.41 -15.36
C ALA A 96 0.76 -3.50 -15.65
N GLY A 97 0.77 -2.31 -15.11
CA GLY A 97 -0.34 -1.35 -15.21
C GLY A 97 -1.39 -1.47 -14.11
N GLU A 98 -1.36 -2.54 -13.32
CA GLU A 98 -2.31 -2.72 -12.22
C GLU A 98 -1.76 -2.19 -10.90
N ILE A 99 -2.66 -1.86 -9.98
CA ILE A 99 -2.33 -1.27 -8.68
C ILE A 99 -2.05 -2.37 -7.66
N CYS A 100 -0.95 -2.23 -6.93
CA CYS A 100 -0.51 -3.20 -5.92
C CYS A 100 -0.48 -2.65 -4.49
N LEU A 101 -0.53 -1.34 -4.33
CA LEU A 101 -0.49 -0.69 -3.01
C LEU A 101 -1.40 0.52 -3.02
N PHE A 102 -2.23 0.65 -1.99
CA PHE A 102 -3.15 1.76 -1.83
C PHE A 102 -3.03 2.27 -0.40
N VAL A 103 -2.55 3.50 -0.24
CA VAL A 103 -2.44 4.17 1.06
C VAL A 103 -3.31 5.43 1.00
N PHE A 104 -4.21 5.56 1.97
CA PHE A 104 -5.20 6.64 2.01
C PHE A 104 -5.10 7.34 3.37
N VAL A 105 -4.86 8.64 3.36
CA VAL A 105 -4.83 9.44 4.59
C VAL A 105 -5.76 10.63 4.47
N SER A 106 -6.37 11.02 5.59
CA SER A 106 -7.30 12.15 5.65
C SER A 106 -7.03 12.97 6.91
N SER A 107 -7.17 14.28 6.77
CA SER A 107 -6.94 15.22 7.86
C SER A 107 -7.79 16.47 7.61
N PRO A 108 -8.07 17.27 8.65
CA PRO A 108 -8.65 18.59 8.43
C PRO A 108 -7.76 19.51 7.59
N ARG A 109 -6.43 19.25 7.55
CA ARG A 109 -5.44 20.16 6.93
C ARG A 109 -4.57 19.46 5.89
N ARG A 110 -4.39 20.10 4.71
CA ARG A 110 -3.61 19.55 3.60
C ARG A 110 -2.14 19.31 3.93
N LYS A 111 -1.51 20.18 4.69
CA LYS A 111 -0.08 20.04 5.03
C LYS A 111 0.20 18.75 5.80
N VAL A 112 -0.72 18.33 6.63
CA VAL A 112 -0.60 17.11 7.42
C VAL A 112 -0.60 15.89 6.50
N VAL A 113 -1.53 15.84 5.54
CA VAL A 113 -1.64 14.66 4.66
C VAL A 113 -0.44 14.51 3.73
N PHE A 114 0.20 15.59 3.34
CA PHE A 114 1.40 15.50 2.51
C PHE A 114 2.54 14.82 3.27
N LYS A 115 2.80 15.28 4.50
CA LYS A 115 3.88 14.74 5.33
C LYS A 115 3.57 13.33 5.81
N ALA A 116 2.34 13.08 6.21
CA ALA A 116 1.92 11.78 6.72
C ALA A 116 2.03 10.69 5.65
N LEU A 117 1.60 10.98 4.43
CA LEU A 117 1.64 9.99 3.36
C LEU A 117 3.08 9.60 3.02
N GLU A 118 3.98 10.58 2.91
CA GLU A 118 5.39 10.30 2.66
C GLU A 118 5.98 9.42 3.77
N TYR A 119 5.75 9.78 5.02
CA TYR A 119 6.21 9.01 6.17
C TYR A 119 5.73 7.56 6.12
N ILE A 120 4.44 7.36 5.86
CA ILE A 120 3.82 6.03 5.84
C ILE A 120 4.39 5.17 4.71
N VAL A 121 4.45 5.72 3.50
CA VAL A 121 4.92 4.97 2.33
C VAL A 121 6.39 4.56 2.52
N GLU A 122 7.23 5.47 3.01
CA GLU A 122 8.65 5.18 3.25
C GLU A 122 8.82 4.13 4.36
N ALA A 123 8.02 4.19 5.41
CA ALA A 123 8.05 3.19 6.48
C ALA A 123 7.63 1.81 5.96
N ILE A 124 6.61 1.74 5.12
CA ILE A 124 6.17 0.48 4.52
C ILE A 124 7.32 -0.16 3.71
N LYS A 125 7.96 0.64 2.87
CA LYS A 125 9.06 0.15 2.01
C LYS A 125 10.27 -0.30 2.81
N ALA A 126 10.54 0.33 3.96
CA ALA A 126 11.71 0.02 4.78
C ALA A 126 11.50 -1.16 5.73
N GLU A 127 10.29 -1.36 6.24
CA GLU A 127 10.07 -2.20 7.42
C GLU A 127 9.17 -3.41 7.23
N VAL A 128 8.31 -3.42 6.20
CA VAL A 128 7.30 -4.47 6.07
C VAL A 128 7.84 -5.66 5.27
N PRO A 129 7.72 -6.90 5.80
CA PRO A 129 8.22 -8.09 5.11
C PRO A 129 7.26 -8.56 4.00
N VAL A 130 7.21 -7.80 2.92
CA VAL A 130 6.51 -8.13 1.68
C VAL A 130 7.55 -8.24 0.58
N PHE A 131 7.44 -9.28 -0.23
CA PHE A 131 8.41 -9.61 -1.26
C PHE A 131 7.73 -9.67 -2.63
N GLY A 132 8.38 -9.07 -3.63
CA GLY A 132 7.91 -9.10 -5.00
C GLY A 132 8.85 -9.92 -5.88
N ARG A 133 8.29 -10.82 -6.65
CA ARG A 133 9.00 -11.59 -7.67
C ARG A 133 8.61 -11.07 -9.03
N GLU A 134 9.54 -10.44 -9.74
CA GLU A 134 9.27 -9.91 -11.07
C GLU A 134 9.21 -11.07 -12.08
N ILE A 135 8.13 -11.12 -12.84
CA ILE A 135 7.90 -12.13 -13.88
C ILE A 135 8.09 -11.46 -15.23
N PHE A 136 8.93 -12.08 -16.07
CA PHE A 136 9.24 -11.57 -17.39
C PHE A 136 8.33 -12.17 -18.46
N GLU A 137 8.35 -11.58 -19.65
CA GLU A 137 7.57 -12.02 -20.80
C GLU A 137 7.87 -13.47 -21.24
N ASP A 138 9.07 -13.99 -20.91
CA ASP A 138 9.45 -15.38 -21.17
C ASP A 138 9.14 -16.33 -20.01
N GLU A 139 8.36 -15.86 -19.04
CA GLU A 139 7.94 -16.58 -17.83
C GLU A 139 9.07 -16.86 -16.81
N THR A 140 10.30 -16.41 -17.07
CA THR A 140 11.36 -16.42 -16.04
C THR A 140 11.09 -15.32 -15.01
N HIS A 141 11.79 -15.37 -13.88
CA HIS A 141 11.54 -14.42 -12.79
C HIS A 141 12.82 -14.04 -12.05
N VAL A 142 12.74 -12.93 -11.34
CA VAL A 142 13.78 -12.47 -10.42
C VAL A 142 13.12 -11.73 -9.25
N TRP A 143 13.74 -11.81 -8.08
CA TRP A 143 13.25 -11.05 -6.93
C TRP A 143 13.51 -9.56 -7.12
N LYS A 144 12.48 -8.77 -6.90
CA LYS A 144 12.54 -7.32 -7.04
C LYS A 144 13.37 -6.72 -5.92
N LYS A 145 14.26 -5.80 -6.28
CA LYS A 145 14.97 -4.97 -5.31
C LYS A 145 14.06 -3.80 -4.93
N ASN A 146 13.98 -3.52 -3.64
CA ASN A 146 13.20 -2.41 -3.13
C ASN A 146 13.98 -1.12 -3.36
N THR A 147 13.55 -0.32 -4.30
CA THR A 147 14.22 0.95 -4.63
C THR A 147 13.28 2.13 -4.45
#